data_59c9be78bfd0c15b7a0b75316ab00e2e
#
_entry.id   59c9be78bfd0c15b7a0b75316ab00e2e
#
_cell.length_a   1.000
_cell.length_b   1.000
_cell.length_c   1.000
_cell.angle_alpha   90.00
_cell.angle_beta   90.00
_cell.angle_gamma   90.00
#
_symmetry.space_group_name_H-M   'P 1'
#
loop_
_entity.id
_entity.type
_entity.pdbx_description
1 polymer ?
#
loop_
_entity_poly.entity_id
_entity_poly.type
_entity_poly.pdbx_seq_one_letter_code
_entity_poly.pdbx_strand_id
1 'polypeptide(L)'
;MTGYPEPAEADCRRLRRHYREPMNSTRVSRHVDAPRAAVYRALLDADSVSRWRVPDGMTARVHEFDGREGGAFRVSLIYDVPTGTGKSDAQTDTYHGRFVRLVADELVVEEVEFESDDPALHGTMTMTTTLADAAGGGTDVTIAHEGLPGVVRPEDNETGTRMALANLARLVESTPPSSFT
;
A
#
# COMPACT_ATOMS: atom_id res chain seq x y z
N MET A 1 -37.03 -54.77 -1.48
CA MET A 1 -37.10 -53.52 -0.66
C MET A 1 -35.66 -53.15 -0.34
N THR A 2 -35.07 -52.31 -1.17
CA THR A 2 -33.68 -51.89 -1.10
C THR A 2 -33.67 -50.44 -0.68
N GLY A 3 -33.31 -50.21 0.59
CA GLY A 3 -33.12 -48.86 1.15
C GLY A 3 -31.79 -48.29 0.70
N TYR A 4 -31.82 -47.15 0.05
CA TYR A 4 -30.65 -46.31 -0.21
C TYR A 4 -30.27 -45.59 1.07
N PRO A 5 -29.01 -45.57 1.48
CA PRO A 5 -28.57 -44.69 2.56
C PRO A 5 -28.49 -43.24 2.07
N GLU A 6 -29.07 -42.33 2.84
CA GLU A 6 -28.91 -40.88 2.66
C GLU A 6 -27.42 -40.46 2.78
N PRO A 7 -26.96 -39.53 1.96
CA PRO A 7 -25.60 -38.99 2.12
C PRO A 7 -25.56 -38.12 3.38
N ALA A 8 -24.64 -38.49 4.29
CA ALA A 8 -24.35 -37.80 5.53
C ALA A 8 -23.98 -36.33 5.28
N GLU A 9 -24.64 -35.46 6.03
CA GLU A 9 -24.33 -34.01 6.20
C GLU A 9 -22.99 -33.77 6.95
N ALA A 10 -21.96 -34.45 6.56
CA ALA A 10 -20.65 -34.35 7.18
C ALA A 10 -19.60 -34.04 6.14
N ASP A 11 -19.51 -32.82 5.65
CA ASP A 11 -18.20 -32.25 5.28
C ASP A 11 -18.21 -30.74 4.93
N CYS A 12 -19.25 -29.99 5.24
CA CYS A 12 -19.23 -28.53 5.02
C CYS A 12 -18.44 -27.76 6.08
N ARG A 13 -17.93 -28.43 7.13
CA ARG A 13 -17.14 -27.83 8.22
C ARG A 13 -15.63 -27.91 8.03
N ARG A 14 -15.13 -28.60 7.02
CA ARG A 14 -13.68 -28.79 6.80
C ARG A 14 -13.04 -27.81 5.84
N LEU A 15 -13.79 -26.94 5.18
CA LEU A 15 -13.26 -25.96 4.24
C LEU A 15 -13.20 -24.53 4.77
N ARG A 16 -13.40 -24.33 6.07
CA ARG A 16 -12.82 -23.15 6.71
C ARG A 16 -11.33 -23.44 6.92
N ARG A 17 -10.56 -23.46 5.82
CA ARG A 17 -9.14 -23.15 5.91
C ARG A 17 -9.09 -21.86 6.72
N HIS A 18 -8.53 -21.95 7.91
CA HIS A 18 -8.09 -20.80 8.66
C HIS A 18 -7.14 -20.04 7.74
N TYR A 19 -7.66 -19.04 7.07
CA TYR A 19 -6.84 -18.00 6.47
C TYR A 19 -6.24 -17.28 7.69
N ARG A 20 -5.12 -17.83 8.16
CA ARG A 20 -4.30 -17.19 9.17
C ARG A 20 -3.73 -16.00 8.43
N GLU A 21 -4.23 -14.83 8.72
CA GLU A 21 -3.58 -13.61 8.25
C GLU A 21 -2.09 -13.76 8.53
N PRO A 22 -1.20 -13.56 7.55
CA PRO A 22 0.22 -13.66 7.81
C PRO A 22 0.54 -12.71 8.95
N MET A 23 1.25 -13.19 9.99
CA MET A 23 1.46 -12.50 11.26
C MET A 23 2.14 -11.12 11.13
N ASN A 24 2.54 -10.71 9.90
CA ASN A 24 3.17 -9.45 9.55
C ASN A 24 2.45 -8.81 8.36
N SER A 25 1.15 -8.59 8.49
CA SER A 25 0.35 -7.87 7.50
C SER A 25 -0.41 -6.72 8.15
N THR A 26 -0.67 -5.69 7.38
CA THR A 26 -1.49 -4.54 7.78
C THR A 26 -2.50 -4.19 6.70
N ARG A 27 -3.59 -3.54 7.10
CA ARG A 27 -4.61 -3.08 6.17
C ARG A 27 -5.22 -1.79 6.67
N VAL A 28 -5.17 -0.74 5.87
CA VAL A 28 -5.74 0.57 6.18
C VAL A 28 -6.61 1.02 5.03
N SER A 29 -7.79 1.53 5.33
CA SER A 29 -8.72 2.08 4.34
C SER A 29 -9.06 3.52 4.67
N ARG A 30 -9.30 4.32 3.62
CA ARG A 30 -9.74 5.71 3.72
C ARG A 30 -10.67 6.06 2.57
N HIS A 31 -11.73 6.80 2.89
CA HIS A 31 -12.54 7.49 1.89
C HIS A 31 -11.80 8.74 1.39
N VAL A 32 -11.85 8.96 0.07
CA VAL A 32 -11.27 10.10 -0.63
C VAL A 32 -12.33 10.70 -1.55
N ASP A 33 -12.59 12.00 -1.41
CA ASP A 33 -13.60 12.71 -2.21
C ASP A 33 -13.02 13.12 -3.60
N ALA A 34 -12.64 12.10 -4.36
CA ALA A 34 -12.14 12.25 -5.71
C ALA A 34 -12.43 10.98 -6.54
N PRO A 35 -12.56 11.09 -7.87
CA PRO A 35 -12.76 9.94 -8.75
C PRO A 35 -11.56 8.97 -8.70
N ARG A 36 -11.81 7.66 -8.86
CA ARG A 36 -10.77 6.62 -8.92
C ARG A 36 -9.64 6.95 -9.89
N ALA A 37 -9.97 7.49 -11.06
CA ALA A 37 -8.97 7.88 -12.06
C ALA A 37 -8.01 8.97 -11.56
N ALA A 38 -8.46 9.91 -10.73
CA ALA A 38 -7.60 10.92 -10.13
C ALA A 38 -6.68 10.31 -9.07
N VAL A 39 -7.22 9.43 -8.23
CA VAL A 39 -6.44 8.68 -7.23
C VAL A 39 -5.41 7.80 -7.92
N TYR A 40 -5.82 6.99 -8.91
CA TYR A 40 -4.95 6.09 -9.65
C TYR A 40 -3.77 6.81 -10.30
N ARG A 41 -4.00 7.96 -10.93
CA ARG A 41 -2.92 8.79 -11.50
C ARG A 41 -1.94 9.25 -10.43
N ALA A 42 -2.42 9.66 -9.26
CA ALA A 42 -1.55 10.10 -8.17
C ALA A 42 -0.70 8.96 -7.58
N LEU A 43 -1.14 7.69 -7.70
CA LEU A 43 -0.35 6.52 -7.29
C LEU A 43 0.82 6.24 -8.26
N LEU A 44 0.69 6.63 -9.53
CA LEU A 44 1.64 6.32 -10.60
C LEU A 44 2.42 7.55 -11.13
N ASP A 45 2.35 8.66 -10.40
CA ASP A 45 3.06 9.89 -10.73
C ASP A 45 4.12 10.22 -9.66
N ALA A 46 5.37 10.41 -10.10
CA ALA A 46 6.53 10.63 -9.22
C ALA A 46 6.37 11.86 -8.30
N ASP A 47 5.89 12.98 -8.86
CA ASP A 47 5.69 14.21 -8.10
C ASP A 47 4.59 14.03 -7.04
N SER A 48 3.51 13.35 -7.39
CA SER A 48 2.44 13.01 -6.48
C SER A 48 2.94 12.10 -5.36
N VAL A 49 3.67 11.02 -5.69
CA VAL A 49 4.24 10.07 -4.72
C VAL A 49 5.17 10.77 -3.74
N SER A 50 5.99 11.72 -4.19
CA SER A 50 6.87 12.52 -3.32
C SER A 50 6.13 13.37 -2.28
N ARG A 51 4.82 13.58 -2.48
CA ARG A 51 3.98 14.42 -1.62
C ARG A 51 3.08 13.61 -0.70
N TRP A 52 2.48 12.53 -1.20
CA TRP A 52 1.51 11.80 -0.42
C TRP A 52 2.12 10.61 0.36
N ARG A 53 3.12 9.94 -0.21
CA ARG A 53 3.72 8.74 0.41
C ARG A 53 4.78 9.10 1.45
N VAL A 54 4.52 10.13 2.24
CA VAL A 54 5.45 10.71 3.19
C VAL A 54 4.76 10.85 4.54
N PRO A 55 5.26 10.17 5.59
CA PRO A 55 4.80 10.42 6.96
C PRO A 55 5.14 11.83 7.43
N ASP A 56 4.38 12.32 8.42
CA ASP A 56 4.65 13.63 9.04
C ASP A 56 6.07 13.65 9.65
N GLY A 57 6.77 14.77 9.47
CA GLY A 57 8.15 14.94 9.95
C GLY A 57 9.22 14.33 9.05
N MET A 58 8.85 14.00 7.81
CA MET A 58 9.76 13.49 6.80
C MET A 58 9.58 14.23 5.48
N THR A 59 10.61 14.18 4.63
CA THR A 59 10.60 14.63 3.24
C THR A 59 10.92 13.45 2.33
N ALA A 60 10.33 13.38 1.14
CA ALA A 60 10.63 12.33 0.17
C ALA A 60 11.56 12.83 -0.93
N ARG A 61 12.48 11.96 -1.34
CA ARG A 61 13.28 12.12 -2.56
C ARG A 61 13.06 10.91 -3.47
N VAL A 62 12.47 11.15 -4.63
CA VAL A 62 12.32 10.14 -5.67
C VAL A 62 13.59 10.12 -6.52
N HIS A 63 14.27 8.97 -6.58
CA HIS A 63 15.48 8.76 -7.36
C HIS A 63 15.19 8.15 -8.72
N GLU A 64 14.24 7.23 -8.76
CA GLU A 64 13.77 6.52 -9.94
C GLU A 64 12.27 6.29 -9.80
N PHE A 65 11.52 6.41 -10.89
CA PHE A 65 10.10 6.12 -10.89
C PHE A 65 9.59 5.87 -12.31
N ASP A 66 9.15 4.66 -12.57
CA ASP A 66 8.54 4.24 -13.82
C ASP A 66 7.16 3.65 -13.52
N GLY A 67 6.12 4.49 -13.53
CA GLY A 67 4.75 4.17 -13.13
C GLY A 67 3.99 3.28 -14.11
N ARG A 68 4.60 2.19 -14.59
CA ARG A 68 3.97 1.18 -15.46
C ARG A 68 4.23 -0.23 -14.92
N GLU A 69 3.45 -1.19 -15.36
CA GLU A 69 3.64 -2.59 -15.00
C GLU A 69 5.04 -3.06 -15.41
N GLY A 70 5.78 -3.66 -14.47
CA GLY A 70 7.18 -4.02 -14.60
C GLY A 70 8.17 -2.87 -14.36
N GLY A 71 7.70 -1.61 -14.26
CA GLY A 71 8.55 -0.44 -14.01
C GLY A 71 9.07 -0.41 -12.58
N ALA A 72 10.29 0.13 -12.41
CA ALA A 72 10.98 0.23 -11.15
C ALA A 72 10.77 1.60 -10.47
N PHE A 73 10.93 1.63 -9.15
CA PHE A 73 11.00 2.86 -8.37
C PHE A 73 12.04 2.75 -7.26
N ARG A 74 12.60 3.90 -6.87
CA ARG A 74 13.50 4.06 -5.73
C ARG A 74 13.24 5.39 -5.05
N VAL A 75 12.92 5.35 -3.76
CA VAL A 75 12.53 6.53 -2.97
C VAL A 75 13.25 6.52 -1.63
N SER A 76 13.73 7.68 -1.19
CA SER A 76 14.23 7.91 0.16
C SER A 76 13.29 8.81 0.93
N LEU A 77 12.94 8.40 2.14
CA LEU A 77 12.26 9.23 3.14
C LEU A 77 13.32 9.74 4.11
N ILE A 78 13.42 11.05 4.25
CA ILE A 78 14.44 11.73 5.04
C ILE A 78 13.75 12.37 6.23
N TYR A 79 14.19 12.05 7.45
CA TYR A 79 13.65 12.66 8.67
C TYR A 79 14.03 14.16 8.74
N ASP A 80 13.07 15.03 8.98
CA ASP A 80 13.27 16.47 9.08
C ASP A 80 14.14 16.85 10.29
N VAL A 81 14.10 16.00 11.33
CA VAL A 81 14.95 16.10 12.52
C VAL A 81 15.76 14.83 12.67
N PRO A 82 17.09 14.91 12.94
CA PRO A 82 17.90 13.73 13.17
C PRO A 82 17.38 12.89 14.33
N THR A 83 16.87 11.68 14.05
CA THR A 83 16.34 10.78 15.07
C THR A 83 17.31 9.67 15.43
N GLY A 84 18.28 9.37 14.54
CA GLY A 84 19.18 8.23 14.68
C GLY A 84 18.51 6.87 14.48
N THR A 85 17.26 6.85 13.95
CA THR A 85 16.42 5.65 13.85
C THR A 85 15.98 5.29 12.44
N GLY A 86 16.60 5.89 11.41
CA GLY A 86 16.33 5.55 10.01
C GLY A 86 16.72 4.10 9.68
N LYS A 87 16.01 3.48 8.74
CA LYS A 87 16.21 2.06 8.35
C LYS A 87 17.41 1.86 7.43
N SER A 88 17.75 2.87 6.62
CA SER A 88 18.89 2.82 5.69
C SER A 88 20.13 3.46 6.28
N ASP A 89 19.96 4.58 6.98
CA ASP A 89 20.97 5.26 7.77
C ASP A 89 20.32 6.01 8.94
N ALA A 90 21.10 6.78 9.72
CA ALA A 90 20.60 7.47 10.91
C ALA A 90 19.44 8.44 10.66
N GLN A 91 19.19 8.85 9.42
CA GLN A 91 18.21 9.88 9.06
C GLN A 91 17.34 9.51 7.86
N THR A 92 17.52 8.32 7.29
CA THR A 92 16.92 8.00 5.99
C THR A 92 16.36 6.59 5.98
N ASP A 93 15.14 6.46 5.47
CA ASP A 93 14.53 5.19 5.07
C ASP A 93 14.50 5.15 3.54
N THR A 94 15.39 4.40 2.92
CA THR A 94 15.37 4.20 1.47
C THR A 94 14.73 2.86 1.15
N TYR A 95 13.84 2.87 0.20
CA TYR A 95 13.22 1.67 -0.33
C TYR A 95 13.20 1.71 -1.86
N HIS A 96 13.23 0.55 -2.45
CA HIS A 96 13.08 0.36 -3.89
C HIS A 96 12.07 -0.75 -4.16
N GLY A 97 11.63 -0.84 -5.39
CA GLY A 97 10.66 -1.84 -5.77
C GLY A 97 10.26 -1.78 -7.23
N ARG A 98 9.18 -2.49 -7.54
CA ARG A 98 8.61 -2.51 -8.88
C ARG A 98 7.10 -2.62 -8.83
N PHE A 99 6.45 -2.14 -9.87
CA PHE A 99 5.02 -2.37 -10.09
C PHE A 99 4.81 -3.76 -10.69
N VAL A 100 4.15 -4.65 -9.95
CA VAL A 100 3.94 -6.06 -10.35
C VAL A 100 2.70 -6.21 -11.20
N ARG A 101 1.63 -5.48 -10.82
CA ARG A 101 0.35 -5.53 -11.52
C ARG A 101 -0.37 -4.20 -11.42
N LEU A 102 -0.89 -3.74 -12.54
CA LEU A 102 -1.70 -2.54 -12.65
C LEU A 102 -3.04 -2.88 -13.31
N VAL A 103 -4.14 -2.47 -12.69
CA VAL A 103 -5.47 -2.47 -13.31
C VAL A 103 -5.98 -1.04 -13.23
N ALA A 104 -6.20 -0.43 -14.39
CA ALA A 104 -6.54 0.99 -14.49
C ALA A 104 -7.73 1.34 -13.58
N ASP A 105 -7.54 2.35 -12.74
CA ASP A 105 -8.51 2.89 -11.80
C ASP A 105 -9.00 1.90 -10.72
N GLU A 106 -8.38 0.72 -10.58
CA GLU A 106 -8.84 -0.32 -9.65
C GLU A 106 -7.74 -0.85 -8.73
N LEU A 107 -6.54 -1.11 -9.27
CA LEU A 107 -5.53 -1.88 -8.53
C LEU A 107 -4.11 -1.45 -8.87
N VAL A 108 -3.28 -1.30 -7.84
CA VAL A 108 -1.83 -1.19 -7.94
C VAL A 108 -1.20 -2.20 -6.99
N VAL A 109 -0.40 -3.12 -7.50
CA VAL A 109 0.38 -4.09 -6.71
C VAL A 109 1.86 -3.80 -6.90
N GLU A 110 2.56 -3.61 -5.80
CA GLU A 110 3.98 -3.31 -5.75
C GLU A 110 4.72 -4.35 -4.91
N GLU A 111 5.90 -4.74 -5.35
CA GLU A 111 6.91 -5.38 -4.50
C GLU A 111 7.87 -4.31 -4.02
N VAL A 112 8.18 -4.31 -2.72
CA VAL A 112 8.96 -3.25 -2.05
C VAL A 112 9.98 -3.89 -1.12
N GLU A 113 11.21 -3.35 -1.12
CA GLU A 113 12.29 -3.76 -0.21
C GLU A 113 12.96 -2.53 0.40
N PHE A 114 13.34 -2.60 1.67
CA PHE A 114 14.17 -1.59 2.30
C PHE A 114 15.64 -1.77 1.90
N GLU A 115 16.33 -0.66 1.63
CA GLU A 115 17.78 -0.63 1.52
C GLU A 115 18.37 -0.47 2.91
N SER A 116 18.90 -1.55 3.49
CA SER A 116 19.44 -1.55 4.84
C SER A 116 20.58 -2.58 4.97
N ASP A 117 21.59 -2.24 5.77
CA ASP A 117 22.62 -3.19 6.20
C ASP A 117 22.13 -4.12 7.32
N ASP A 118 21.00 -3.81 7.96
CA ASP A 118 20.39 -4.67 8.99
C ASP A 118 19.63 -5.83 8.33
N PRO A 119 20.10 -7.08 8.50
CA PRO A 119 19.43 -8.25 7.95
C PRO A 119 17.97 -8.42 8.41
N ALA A 120 17.61 -7.84 9.56
CA ALA A 120 16.25 -7.90 10.09
C ALA A 120 15.24 -7.05 9.29
N LEU A 121 15.73 -6.14 8.46
CA LEU A 121 14.94 -5.32 7.52
C LEU A 121 14.89 -5.90 6.11
N HIS A 122 15.65 -6.97 5.84
CA HIS A 122 15.67 -7.60 4.52
C HIS A 122 14.38 -8.40 4.28
N GLY A 123 13.99 -8.45 3.03
CA GLY A 123 12.84 -9.21 2.53
C GLY A 123 11.91 -8.35 1.69
N THR A 124 11.29 -9.01 0.74
CA THR A 124 10.31 -8.37 -0.14
C THR A 124 8.95 -8.33 0.55
N MET A 125 8.37 -7.15 0.69
CA MET A 125 6.96 -6.99 1.06
C MET A 125 6.14 -6.69 -0.17
N THR A 126 4.89 -7.15 -0.16
CA THR A 126 3.90 -6.79 -1.19
C THR A 126 3.01 -5.69 -0.64
N MET A 127 2.86 -4.62 -1.39
CA MET A 127 1.89 -3.57 -1.12
C MET A 127 0.81 -3.59 -2.18
N THR A 128 -0.42 -3.75 -1.76
CA THR A 128 -1.59 -3.76 -2.64
C THR A 128 -2.48 -2.58 -2.33
N THR A 129 -2.67 -1.69 -3.32
CA THR A 129 -3.63 -0.59 -3.24
C THR A 129 -4.83 -0.93 -4.10
N THR A 130 -6.02 -0.96 -3.50
CA THR A 130 -7.30 -1.16 -4.19
C THR A 130 -8.14 0.10 -4.15
N LEU A 131 -8.82 0.39 -5.26
CA LEU A 131 -9.72 1.52 -5.43
C LEU A 131 -11.12 1.02 -5.74
N ALA A 132 -12.11 1.43 -4.96
CA ALA A 132 -13.51 1.10 -5.17
C ALA A 132 -14.37 2.36 -5.17
N ASP A 133 -15.45 2.36 -5.95
CA ASP A 133 -16.41 3.47 -5.89
C ASP A 133 -17.11 3.45 -4.53
N ALA A 134 -17.12 4.59 -3.85
CA ALA A 134 -17.83 4.72 -2.59
C ALA A 134 -19.33 5.00 -2.81
N ALA A 135 -20.18 4.45 -1.94
CA ALA A 135 -21.64 4.54 -2.08
C ALA A 135 -22.18 5.98 -2.11
N GLY A 136 -21.46 6.95 -1.55
CA GLY A 136 -21.80 8.37 -1.53
C GLY A 136 -21.10 9.22 -2.58
N GLY A 137 -20.35 8.59 -3.50
CA GLY A 137 -19.40 9.26 -4.40
C GLY A 137 -17.99 9.25 -3.85
N GLY A 138 -16.99 9.60 -4.68
CA GLY A 138 -15.58 9.46 -4.32
C GLY A 138 -15.07 8.03 -4.40
N THR A 139 -13.96 7.77 -3.74
CA THR A 139 -13.22 6.51 -3.82
C THR A 139 -12.88 5.98 -2.43
N ASP A 140 -13.20 4.74 -2.16
CA ASP A 140 -12.66 4.00 -1.02
C ASP A 140 -11.30 3.41 -1.42
N VAL A 141 -10.24 3.94 -0.79
CA VAL A 141 -8.86 3.51 -1.02
C VAL A 141 -8.44 2.59 0.11
N THR A 142 -7.97 1.39 -0.22
CA THR A 142 -7.42 0.43 0.75
C THR A 142 -5.98 0.11 0.39
N ILE A 143 -5.06 0.25 1.36
CA ILE A 143 -3.67 -0.22 1.25
C ILE A 143 -3.48 -1.41 2.19
N ALA A 144 -3.03 -2.52 1.64
CA ALA A 144 -2.64 -3.71 2.38
C ALA A 144 -1.13 -3.96 2.19
N HIS A 145 -0.43 -4.27 3.28
CA HIS A 145 0.95 -4.74 3.25
C HIS A 145 0.99 -6.18 3.70
N GLU A 146 1.77 -7.00 3.01
CA GLU A 146 2.04 -8.40 3.34
C GLU A 146 3.56 -8.63 3.35
N GLY A 147 4.04 -9.48 4.25
CA GLY A 147 5.47 -9.79 4.34
C GLY A 147 6.30 -8.68 4.98
N LEU A 148 5.73 -7.89 5.90
CA LEU A 148 6.49 -6.87 6.63
C LEU A 148 7.68 -7.51 7.35
N PRO A 149 8.90 -6.90 7.30
CA PRO A 149 10.04 -7.34 8.11
C PRO A 149 9.66 -7.45 9.59
N GLY A 150 10.16 -8.49 10.29
CA GLY A 150 9.74 -8.79 11.66
C GLY A 150 10.04 -7.72 12.69
N VAL A 151 10.95 -6.79 12.39
CA VAL A 151 11.27 -5.63 13.22
C VAL A 151 10.35 -4.42 12.98
N VAL A 152 9.58 -4.44 11.89
CA VAL A 152 8.59 -3.41 11.61
C VAL A 152 7.30 -3.77 12.34
N ARG A 153 6.95 -2.97 13.33
CA ARG A 153 5.71 -3.19 14.09
C ARG A 153 4.50 -2.87 13.21
N PRO A 154 3.49 -3.76 13.16
CA PRO A 154 2.28 -3.52 12.37
C PRO A 154 1.61 -2.17 12.69
N GLU A 155 1.56 -1.79 13.97
CA GLU A 155 0.94 -0.55 14.41
C GLU A 155 1.65 0.70 13.88
N ASP A 156 2.98 0.66 13.77
CA ASP A 156 3.79 1.76 13.23
C ASP A 156 3.59 1.87 11.72
N ASN A 157 3.56 0.72 11.02
CA ASN A 157 3.24 0.68 9.59
C ASN A 157 1.83 1.21 9.30
N GLU A 158 0.82 0.78 10.07
CA GLU A 158 -0.55 1.30 9.93
C GLU A 158 -0.63 2.81 10.17
N THR A 159 0.10 3.31 11.16
CA THR A 159 0.13 4.75 11.47
C THR A 159 0.71 5.54 10.30
N GLY A 160 1.86 5.11 9.76
CA GLY A 160 2.46 5.71 8.58
C GLY A 160 1.54 5.65 7.35
N THR A 161 0.86 4.51 7.17
CA THR A 161 -0.10 4.34 6.06
C THR A 161 -1.32 5.25 6.19
N ARG A 162 -1.85 5.46 7.41
CA ARG A 162 -2.94 6.43 7.65
C ARG A 162 -2.51 7.86 7.32
N MET A 163 -1.29 8.26 7.68
CA MET A 163 -0.73 9.56 7.33
C MET A 163 -0.60 9.72 5.82
N ALA A 164 -0.03 8.73 5.14
CA ALA A 164 0.10 8.72 3.69
C ALA A 164 -1.26 8.83 2.96
N LEU A 165 -2.26 8.06 3.39
CA LEU A 165 -3.61 8.15 2.84
C LEU A 165 -4.29 9.50 3.12
N ALA A 166 -4.00 10.14 4.26
CA ALA A 166 -4.49 11.49 4.54
C ALA A 166 -3.85 12.53 3.61
N ASN A 167 -2.57 12.37 3.29
CA ASN A 167 -1.86 13.23 2.33
C ASN A 167 -2.38 13.01 0.91
N LEU A 168 -2.61 11.75 0.51
CA LEU A 168 -3.20 11.42 -0.78
C LEU A 168 -4.57 12.07 -0.97
N ALA A 169 -5.44 11.96 0.03
CA ALA A 169 -6.76 12.60 -0.01
C ALA A 169 -6.63 14.12 -0.21
N ARG A 170 -5.82 14.80 0.62
CA ARG A 170 -5.59 16.25 0.46
C ARG A 170 -5.05 16.63 -0.92
N LEU A 171 -4.16 15.81 -1.48
CA LEU A 171 -3.55 16.07 -2.78
C LEU A 171 -4.59 16.01 -3.91
N VAL A 172 -5.39 14.95 -3.95
CA VAL A 172 -6.33 14.72 -5.07
C VAL A 172 -7.62 15.52 -4.93
N GLU A 173 -8.09 15.78 -3.70
CA GLU A 173 -9.28 16.60 -3.41
C GLU A 173 -9.04 18.09 -3.70
N SER A 174 -7.79 18.57 -3.55
CA SER A 174 -7.42 19.95 -3.86
C SER A 174 -7.18 20.22 -5.35
N THR A 175 -7.13 19.18 -6.18
CA THR A 175 -6.94 19.32 -7.62
C THR A 175 -8.31 19.45 -8.29
N PRO A 176 -8.68 20.62 -8.86
CA PRO A 176 -9.97 20.76 -9.54
C PRO A 176 -10.06 19.75 -10.68
N PRO A 177 -11.25 19.19 -10.95
CA PRO A 177 -11.44 18.30 -12.09
C PRO A 177 -11.05 19.07 -13.35
N SER A 178 -10.05 18.54 -14.08
CA SER A 178 -9.61 19.12 -15.35
C SER A 178 -10.83 19.22 -16.25
N SER A 179 -11.27 20.45 -16.55
CA SER A 179 -12.31 20.72 -17.53
C SER A 179 -11.75 20.30 -18.89
N PHE A 180 -12.08 19.10 -19.31
CA PHE A 180 -11.86 18.69 -20.68
C PHE A 180 -12.93 19.40 -21.54
N THR A 181 -12.49 20.43 -22.25
CA THR A 181 -13.21 20.99 -23.38
C THR A 181 -12.88 20.19 -24.62
#